data_eac9ca9d7d8887149a59bf33a5bc0897
#
_entry.id   eac9ca9d7d8887149a59bf33a5bc0897
#
_cell.length_a   1.000
_cell.length_b   1.000
_cell.length_c   1.000
_cell.angle_alpha   90.00
_cell.angle_beta   90.00
_cell.angle_gamma   90.00
#
_symmetry.space_group_name_H-M   'P 1'
#
loop_
_entity.id
_entity.type
_entity.pdbx_description
1 polymer ?
#
loop_
_entity_poly.entity_id
_entity_poly.type
_entity_poly.pdbx_seq_one_letter_code
_entity_poly.pdbx_strand_id
1 'polypeptide(L)'
;INWYSNATNFATDLFSELNYQVSLKKIAGVIASLSPRNDWNRNKIDARNICKEFLSNKYYQLNLFGHHFLLNSKVCTFNANKSKAIKILLANDSEIETILKGNKLINFYRCIIGDTEAITIDGHAFNIASNRVTSLAEVPAISEKNYKAVQRVYRDAKNFINKRYNLNLKTSDLQAVTWVTYKRLHNK
;
A
#
# COMPACT_ATOMS: atom_id res chain seq x y z
N ILE A 1 -4.19 -3.22 -17.33
CA ILE A 1 -4.60 -3.33 -15.90
C ILE A 1 -3.83 -2.26 -15.13
N ASN A 2 -4.52 -1.19 -14.73
CA ASN A 2 -3.91 -0.01 -14.09
C ASN A 2 -4.14 -0.03 -12.57
N TRP A 3 -3.82 -1.15 -11.89
CA TRP A 3 -4.16 -1.31 -10.49
C TRP A 3 -3.50 -0.23 -9.60
N TYR A 4 -2.19 -0.01 -9.76
CA TYR A 4 -1.50 1.03 -8.98
C TYR A 4 -1.89 2.44 -9.42
N SER A 5 -2.16 2.67 -10.70
CA SER A 5 -2.69 3.96 -11.17
C SER A 5 -4.06 4.26 -10.51
N ASN A 6 -4.92 3.25 -10.37
CA ASN A 6 -6.19 3.42 -9.66
C ASN A 6 -5.99 3.73 -8.16
N ALA A 7 -4.96 3.15 -7.54
CA ALA A 7 -4.63 3.45 -6.15
C ALA A 7 -4.07 4.87 -5.99
N THR A 8 -3.23 5.30 -6.91
CA THR A 8 -2.72 6.69 -6.97
C THR A 8 -3.86 7.68 -7.20
N ASN A 9 -4.75 7.40 -8.16
CA ASN A 9 -5.91 8.25 -8.44
C ASN A 9 -6.80 8.39 -7.21
N PHE A 10 -7.12 7.28 -6.54
CA PHE A 10 -7.89 7.32 -5.30
C PHE A 10 -7.21 8.19 -4.22
N ALA A 11 -5.90 8.07 -4.05
CA ALA A 11 -5.17 8.90 -3.10
C ALA A 11 -5.21 10.39 -3.48
N THR A 12 -5.10 10.72 -4.76
CA THR A 12 -5.20 12.09 -5.30
C THR A 12 -6.61 12.66 -5.15
N ASP A 13 -7.64 11.86 -5.45
CA ASP A 13 -9.04 12.27 -5.28
C ASP A 13 -9.34 12.55 -3.81
N LEU A 14 -8.87 11.69 -2.90
CA LEU A 14 -9.02 11.90 -1.47
C LEU A 14 -8.25 13.14 -0.98
N PHE A 15 -7.05 13.41 -1.52
CA PHE A 15 -6.29 14.61 -1.23
C PHE A 15 -7.07 15.88 -1.58
N SER A 16 -7.72 15.90 -2.74
CA SER A 16 -8.59 16.99 -3.17
C SER A 16 -9.86 17.08 -2.31
N GLU A 17 -10.50 15.95 -2.00
CA GLU A 17 -11.69 15.85 -1.14
C GLU A 17 -11.43 16.41 0.27
N LEU A 18 -10.20 16.28 0.77
CA LEU A 18 -9.76 16.81 2.05
C LEU A 18 -9.24 18.26 1.97
N ASN A 19 -9.52 18.98 0.88
CA ASN A 19 -9.08 20.36 0.64
C ASN A 19 -7.57 20.55 0.87
N TYR A 20 -6.75 19.55 0.47
CA TYR A 20 -5.29 19.57 0.57
C TYR A 20 -4.71 19.68 1.99
N GLN A 21 -5.53 19.44 3.02
CA GLN A 21 -5.11 19.59 4.43
C GLN A 21 -4.30 18.41 4.98
N VAL A 22 -4.36 17.25 4.34
CA VAL A 22 -3.54 16.08 4.63
C VAL A 22 -2.67 15.80 3.43
N SER A 23 -1.36 15.70 3.57
CA SER A 23 -0.46 15.49 2.43
C SER A 23 -0.79 14.18 1.68
N LEU A 24 -0.56 14.17 0.36
CA LEU A 24 -0.73 12.97 -0.47
C LEU A 24 0.09 11.79 0.07
N LYS A 25 1.29 12.06 0.58
CA LYS A 25 2.14 11.03 1.21
C LYS A 25 1.50 10.43 2.45
N LYS A 26 0.90 11.25 3.32
CA LYS A 26 0.18 10.74 4.50
C LYS A 26 -1.02 9.90 4.11
N ILE A 27 -1.81 10.34 3.12
CA ILE A 27 -2.94 9.57 2.60
C ILE A 27 -2.47 8.21 2.07
N ALA A 28 -1.41 8.18 1.25
CA ALA A 28 -0.83 6.94 0.75
C ALA A 28 -0.31 6.03 1.88
N GLY A 29 0.30 6.62 2.90
CA GLY A 29 0.76 5.91 4.09
C GLY A 29 -0.40 5.30 4.90
N VAL A 30 -1.50 6.02 5.05
CA VAL A 30 -2.74 5.52 5.68
C VAL A 30 -3.29 4.33 4.89
N ILE A 31 -3.46 4.46 3.56
CA ILE A 31 -3.91 3.38 2.68
C ILE A 31 -3.01 2.15 2.83
N ALA A 32 -1.69 2.33 2.79
CA ALA A 32 -0.75 1.24 2.93
C ALA A 32 -0.83 0.56 4.30
N SER A 33 -0.95 1.35 5.39
CA SER A 33 -1.02 0.82 6.75
C SER A 33 -2.29 0.01 7.01
N LEU A 34 -3.42 0.36 6.37
CA LEU A 34 -4.71 -0.31 6.53
C LEU A 34 -4.90 -1.51 5.57
N SER A 35 -3.98 -1.75 4.64
CA SER A 35 -4.10 -2.79 3.62
C SER A 35 -3.97 -4.25 4.11
N PRO A 36 -3.26 -4.59 5.21
CA PRO A 36 -3.13 -5.99 5.61
C PRO A 36 -4.47 -6.60 6.00
N ARG A 37 -4.80 -7.76 5.39
CA ARG A 37 -6.07 -8.48 5.58
C ARG A 37 -7.32 -7.62 5.37
N ASN A 38 -7.24 -6.64 4.48
CA ASN A 38 -8.36 -5.78 4.14
C ASN A 38 -8.63 -5.87 2.63
N ASP A 39 -9.91 -5.89 2.27
CA ASP A 39 -10.34 -5.77 0.87
C ASP A 39 -10.05 -4.36 0.35
N TRP A 40 -9.74 -4.23 -0.93
CA TRP A 40 -9.38 -2.93 -1.52
C TRP A 40 -10.51 -1.88 -1.41
N ASN A 41 -11.75 -2.27 -1.67
CA ASN A 41 -12.86 -1.32 -1.58
C ASN A 41 -13.08 -0.90 -0.12
N ARG A 42 -12.96 -1.83 0.80
CA ARG A 42 -13.04 -1.54 2.23
C ARG A 42 -11.88 -0.69 2.70
N ASN A 43 -10.66 -0.96 2.25
CA ASN A 43 -9.47 -0.15 2.57
C ASN A 43 -9.68 1.33 2.15
N LYS A 44 -10.25 1.57 0.97
CA LYS A 44 -10.59 2.94 0.52
C LYS A 44 -11.56 3.65 1.46
N ILE A 45 -12.60 2.95 1.92
CA ILE A 45 -13.58 3.47 2.87
C ILE A 45 -12.92 3.77 4.22
N ASP A 46 -12.14 2.82 4.74
CA ASP A 46 -11.45 2.95 6.02
C ASP A 46 -10.45 4.13 5.99
N ALA A 47 -9.68 4.26 4.93
CA ALA A 47 -8.72 5.35 4.76
C ALA A 47 -9.40 6.71 4.70
N ARG A 48 -10.50 6.82 3.92
CA ARG A 48 -11.31 8.06 3.84
C ARG A 48 -11.86 8.45 5.21
N ASN A 49 -12.45 7.51 5.93
CA ASN A 49 -13.06 7.77 7.24
C ASN A 49 -12.01 8.22 8.26
N ILE A 50 -10.87 7.56 8.34
CA ILE A 50 -9.76 7.91 9.23
C ILE A 50 -9.23 9.31 8.92
N CYS A 51 -9.01 9.66 7.65
CA CYS A 51 -8.50 10.97 7.28
C CYS A 51 -9.53 12.08 7.56
N LYS A 52 -10.82 11.86 7.29
CA LYS A 52 -11.89 12.83 7.60
C LYS A 52 -12.04 13.06 9.09
N GLU A 53 -12.09 12.01 9.86
CA GLU A 53 -12.19 12.09 11.32
C GLU A 53 -10.96 12.78 11.93
N PHE A 54 -9.76 12.50 11.39
CA PHE A 54 -8.54 13.19 11.80
C PHE A 54 -8.66 14.72 11.64
N LEU A 55 -9.14 15.19 10.50
CA LEU A 55 -9.33 16.62 10.25
C LEU A 55 -10.41 17.21 11.16
N SER A 56 -11.54 16.54 11.31
CA SER A 56 -12.62 17.02 12.18
C SER A 56 -12.13 17.17 13.61
N ASN A 57 -11.36 16.22 14.12
CA ASN A 57 -10.85 16.25 15.49
C ASN A 57 -9.66 17.21 15.68
N LYS A 58 -8.91 17.54 14.61
CA LYS A 58 -7.80 18.49 14.68
C LYS A 58 -8.24 19.88 15.17
N TYR A 59 -9.44 20.30 14.84
CA TYR A 59 -9.99 21.58 15.31
C TYR A 59 -10.40 21.55 16.79
N TYR A 60 -10.76 20.40 17.34
CA TYR A 60 -11.12 20.26 18.75
C TYR A 60 -9.92 20.11 19.69
N GLN A 61 -8.79 19.60 19.20
CA GLN A 61 -7.63 19.26 20.05
C GLN A 61 -6.58 20.36 20.17
N LEU A 62 -6.61 21.38 19.32
CA LEU A 62 -5.77 22.58 19.50
C LEU A 62 -6.10 23.33 20.79
N ASN A 63 -7.20 23.01 21.47
CA ASN A 63 -7.69 23.70 22.68
C ASN A 63 -7.59 22.90 23.98
N LEU A 64 -7.14 21.64 23.99
CA LEU A 64 -7.14 20.81 25.21
C LEU A 64 -5.91 19.88 25.27
N PHE A 65 -4.98 20.26 26.12
CA PHE A 65 -3.90 19.46 26.74
C PHE A 65 -3.77 17.97 26.36
N GLY A 66 -2.70 17.60 25.68
CA GLY A 66 -1.88 16.41 25.95
C GLY A 66 -2.49 15.00 25.86
N HIS A 67 -3.70 14.79 25.36
CA HIS A 67 -4.35 13.48 25.41
C HIS A 67 -4.31 12.72 24.08
N HIS A 68 -4.14 11.40 24.19
CA HIS A 68 -4.09 10.45 23.10
C HIS A 68 -5.16 10.70 22.03
N PHE A 69 -4.71 10.86 20.78
CA PHE A 69 -5.57 11.03 19.62
C PHE A 69 -6.34 9.73 19.36
N LEU A 70 -7.56 9.63 19.85
CA LEU A 70 -8.42 8.47 19.61
C LEU A 70 -9.37 8.77 18.46
N LEU A 71 -9.22 8.04 17.35
CA LEU A 71 -10.22 8.04 16.30
C LEU A 71 -11.23 6.92 16.55
N ASN A 72 -12.51 7.23 16.43
CA ASN A 72 -13.62 6.30 16.66
C ASN A 72 -13.92 5.44 15.41
N SER A 73 -13.53 5.88 14.22
CA SER A 73 -13.76 5.16 12.98
C SER A 73 -13.36 3.69 13.10
N LYS A 74 -14.30 2.80 12.78
CA LYS A 74 -14.04 1.36 12.69
C LYS A 74 -13.28 1.07 11.41
N VAL A 75 -12.33 0.15 11.48
CA VAL A 75 -11.57 -0.35 10.32
C VAL A 75 -11.72 -1.86 10.21
N CYS A 76 -11.66 -2.39 8.99
CA CYS A 76 -11.73 -3.83 8.72
C CYS A 76 -10.36 -4.52 8.75
N THR A 77 -9.45 -3.99 9.56
CA THR A 77 -8.11 -4.54 9.78
C THR A 77 -7.77 -4.50 11.27
N PHE A 78 -6.56 -4.92 11.63
CA PHE A 78 -6.15 -4.95 13.04
C PHE A 78 -6.02 -3.54 13.65
N ASN A 79 -6.33 -3.41 14.95
CA ASN A 79 -6.14 -2.15 15.69
C ASN A 79 -4.71 -1.60 15.59
N ALA A 80 -3.70 -2.48 15.54
CA ALA A 80 -2.31 -2.07 15.33
C ALA A 80 -2.10 -1.33 14.00
N ASN A 81 -2.83 -1.69 12.94
CA ASN A 81 -2.78 -1.01 11.64
C ASN A 81 -3.49 0.35 11.72
N LYS A 82 -4.61 0.44 12.42
CA LYS A 82 -5.29 1.72 12.72
C LYS A 82 -4.37 2.65 13.51
N SER A 83 -3.73 2.15 14.57
CA SER A 83 -2.77 2.94 15.36
C SER A 83 -1.60 3.45 14.51
N LYS A 84 -1.14 2.63 13.54
CA LYS A 84 -0.11 3.03 12.59
C LYS A 84 -0.60 4.15 11.65
N ALA A 85 -1.83 4.04 11.14
CA ALA A 85 -2.46 5.09 10.32
C ALA A 85 -2.54 6.43 11.07
N ILE A 86 -2.94 6.41 12.34
CA ILE A 86 -2.99 7.60 13.20
C ILE A 86 -1.58 8.21 13.37
N LYS A 87 -0.58 7.38 13.67
CA LYS A 87 0.82 7.86 13.78
C LYS A 87 1.30 8.53 12.52
N ILE A 88 0.96 8.00 11.35
CA ILE A 88 1.31 8.60 10.04
C ILE A 88 0.67 9.98 9.88
N LEU A 89 -0.59 10.14 10.26
CA LEU A 89 -1.28 11.42 10.17
C LEU A 89 -0.65 12.50 11.05
N LEU A 90 -0.12 12.11 12.21
CA LEU A 90 0.53 13.00 13.18
C LEU A 90 2.00 13.30 12.85
N ALA A 91 2.70 12.39 12.17
CA ALA A 91 4.14 12.47 11.89
C ALA A 91 4.48 13.43 10.74
N ASN A 92 5.76 13.70 10.53
CA ASN A 92 6.24 14.35 9.30
C ASN A 92 6.26 13.35 8.14
N ASP A 93 6.16 13.83 6.90
CA ASP A 93 6.18 13.00 5.69
C ASP A 93 7.44 12.13 5.57
N SER A 94 8.58 12.60 6.09
CA SER A 94 9.85 11.87 6.11
C SER A 94 9.86 10.64 7.05
N GLU A 95 8.93 10.58 8.00
CA GLU A 95 8.86 9.51 9.01
C GLU A 95 7.95 8.35 8.58
N ILE A 96 7.18 8.52 7.49
CA ILE A 96 6.14 7.57 7.08
C ILE A 96 6.71 6.15 6.88
N GLU A 97 7.83 6.01 6.17
CA GLU A 97 8.44 4.69 5.93
C GLU A 97 8.93 4.02 7.22
N THR A 98 9.45 4.80 8.15
CA THR A 98 9.85 4.32 9.49
C THR A 98 8.64 3.80 10.29
N ILE A 99 7.49 4.48 10.18
CA ILE A 99 6.26 4.08 10.85
C ILE A 99 5.66 2.84 10.20
N LEU A 100 5.63 2.79 8.87
CA LEU A 100 5.07 1.67 8.10
C LEU A 100 5.74 0.36 8.46
N LYS A 101 7.06 0.33 8.52
CA LYS A 101 7.91 -0.85 8.75
C LYS A 101 7.58 -2.04 7.83
N GLY A 102 8.61 -2.73 7.40
CA GLY A 102 8.49 -3.91 6.56
C GLY A 102 8.31 -3.59 5.06
N ASN A 103 9.05 -4.34 4.27
CA ASN A 103 9.23 -4.09 2.83
C ASN A 103 7.91 -4.05 2.05
N LYS A 104 6.93 -4.88 2.41
CA LYS A 104 5.63 -4.92 1.70
C LYS A 104 4.89 -3.59 1.83
N LEU A 105 4.75 -3.05 3.05
CA LEU A 105 3.99 -1.82 3.27
C LEU A 105 4.71 -0.60 2.69
N ILE A 106 6.03 -0.54 2.86
CA ILE A 106 6.86 0.55 2.32
C ILE A 106 6.77 0.57 0.79
N ASN A 107 6.93 -0.59 0.13
CA ASN A 107 6.84 -0.62 -1.32
C ASN A 107 5.41 -0.37 -1.84
N PHE A 108 4.38 -0.79 -1.11
CA PHE A 108 3.01 -0.47 -1.46
C PHE A 108 2.75 1.05 -1.37
N TYR A 109 3.18 1.69 -0.31
CA TYR A 109 3.16 3.14 -0.15
C TYR A 109 3.89 3.83 -1.31
N ARG A 110 5.12 3.40 -1.63
CA ARG A 110 5.92 3.94 -2.73
C ARG A 110 5.21 3.80 -4.07
N CYS A 111 4.59 2.66 -4.37
CA CYS A 111 3.80 2.47 -5.58
C CYS A 111 2.64 3.47 -5.66
N ILE A 112 1.94 3.74 -4.54
CA ILE A 112 0.81 4.70 -4.50
C ILE A 112 1.28 6.13 -4.76
N ILE A 113 2.44 6.53 -4.26
CA ILE A 113 2.99 7.87 -4.50
C ILE A 113 3.72 8.00 -5.85
N GLY A 114 3.68 6.96 -6.68
CA GLY A 114 4.18 7.00 -8.06
C GLY A 114 5.63 6.59 -8.25
N ASP A 115 6.29 5.99 -7.25
CA ASP A 115 7.63 5.41 -7.43
C ASP A 115 7.56 4.23 -8.40
N THR A 116 8.13 4.42 -9.59
CA THR A 116 8.09 3.42 -10.69
C THR A 116 9.01 2.23 -10.47
N GLU A 117 9.97 2.33 -9.55
CA GLU A 117 10.90 1.27 -9.20
C GLU A 117 10.44 0.43 -8.01
N ALA A 118 9.45 0.92 -7.28
CA ALA A 118 8.86 0.18 -6.17
C ALA A 118 8.05 -1.03 -6.66
N ILE A 119 8.17 -2.14 -5.96
CA ILE A 119 7.45 -3.38 -6.26
C ILE A 119 6.96 -3.99 -4.97
N THR A 120 5.64 -4.11 -4.84
CA THR A 120 5.02 -4.76 -3.68
C THR A 120 5.08 -6.27 -3.82
N ILE A 121 5.87 -6.94 -3.00
CA ILE A 121 5.93 -8.39 -2.94
C ILE A 121 5.09 -8.89 -1.77
N ASP A 122 3.98 -9.51 -2.08
CA ASP A 122 3.16 -10.30 -1.16
C ASP A 122 3.31 -11.80 -1.42
N GLY A 123 2.53 -12.63 -0.71
CA GLY A 123 2.62 -14.07 -0.89
C GLY A 123 2.25 -14.54 -2.30
N HIS A 124 1.32 -13.89 -2.98
CA HIS A 124 1.00 -14.23 -4.37
C HIS A 124 2.13 -13.84 -5.32
N ALA A 125 2.68 -12.63 -5.17
CA ALA A 125 3.81 -12.19 -5.98
C ALA A 125 5.06 -13.08 -5.75
N PHE A 126 5.28 -13.54 -4.52
CA PHE A 126 6.32 -14.51 -4.20
C PHE A 126 6.09 -15.85 -4.91
N ASN A 127 4.87 -16.39 -4.85
CA ASN A 127 4.50 -17.64 -5.52
C ASN A 127 4.71 -17.54 -7.05
N ILE A 128 4.29 -16.44 -7.66
CA ILE A 128 4.48 -16.19 -9.09
C ILE A 128 5.97 -16.22 -9.44
N ALA A 129 6.79 -15.45 -8.74
CA ALA A 129 8.23 -15.38 -9.01
C ALA A 129 8.98 -16.70 -8.73
N SER A 130 8.42 -17.54 -7.84
CA SER A 130 8.98 -18.85 -7.48
C SER A 130 8.37 -19.99 -8.28
N ASN A 131 7.50 -19.71 -9.24
CA ASN A 131 6.75 -20.70 -10.01
C ASN A 131 6.01 -21.73 -9.13
N ARG A 132 5.30 -21.23 -8.09
CA ARG A 132 4.58 -22.04 -7.11
C ARG A 132 3.09 -21.71 -7.10
N VAL A 133 2.28 -22.72 -6.80
CA VAL A 133 0.84 -22.58 -6.57
C VAL A 133 0.53 -23.11 -5.17
N THR A 134 0.85 -22.30 -4.15
CA THR A 134 0.59 -22.65 -2.75
C THR A 134 -0.41 -21.71 -2.11
N SER A 135 -1.03 -22.11 -1.00
CA SER A 135 -1.85 -21.20 -0.19
C SER A 135 -0.98 -20.12 0.44
N LEU A 136 -1.59 -19.00 0.82
CA LEU A 136 -0.85 -17.92 1.51
C LEU A 136 -0.30 -18.36 2.88
N ALA A 137 -0.92 -19.38 3.50
CA ALA A 137 -0.45 -19.94 4.77
C ALA A 137 0.86 -20.74 4.62
N GLU A 138 1.11 -21.27 3.43
CA GLU A 138 2.31 -22.05 3.11
C GLU A 138 3.47 -21.17 2.58
N VAL A 139 3.21 -19.90 2.30
CA VAL A 139 4.26 -18.96 1.90
C VAL A 139 5.14 -18.66 3.11
N PRO A 140 6.44 -18.92 3.06
CA PRO A 140 7.33 -18.61 4.17
C PRO A 140 7.41 -17.11 4.43
N ALA A 141 7.82 -16.73 5.63
CA ALA A 141 8.16 -15.34 5.92
C ALA A 141 9.24 -14.86 4.93
N ILE A 142 8.92 -13.81 4.18
CA ILE A 142 9.81 -13.29 3.13
C ILE A 142 10.88 -12.43 3.79
N SER A 143 12.08 -12.98 3.95
CA SER A 143 13.24 -12.23 4.45
C SER A 143 13.59 -11.07 3.51
N GLU A 144 14.32 -10.07 4.00
CA GLU A 144 14.77 -8.94 3.18
C GLU A 144 15.58 -9.40 1.96
N LYS A 145 16.45 -10.39 2.13
CA LYS A 145 17.23 -11.00 1.05
C LYS A 145 16.31 -11.58 -0.03
N ASN A 146 15.32 -12.37 0.37
CA ASN A 146 14.37 -12.98 -0.55
C ASN A 146 13.46 -11.93 -1.20
N TYR A 147 13.08 -10.89 -0.47
CA TYR A 147 12.28 -9.79 -1.01
C TYR A 147 13.03 -9.10 -2.16
N LYS A 148 14.30 -8.74 -1.94
CA LYS A 148 15.16 -8.14 -2.96
C LYS A 148 15.40 -9.07 -4.15
N ALA A 149 15.57 -10.37 -3.92
CA ALA A 149 15.70 -11.37 -4.98
C ALA A 149 14.45 -11.42 -5.87
N VAL A 150 13.26 -11.49 -5.27
CA VAL A 150 11.99 -11.47 -6.01
C VAL A 150 11.79 -10.16 -6.78
N GLN A 151 12.12 -9.02 -6.18
CA GLN A 151 12.10 -7.74 -6.90
C GLN A 151 12.99 -7.75 -8.13
N ARG A 152 14.18 -8.37 -8.05
CA ARG A 152 15.09 -8.53 -9.20
C ARG A 152 14.44 -9.37 -10.30
N VAL A 153 13.85 -10.52 -9.96
CA VAL A 153 13.12 -11.37 -10.92
C VAL A 153 12.06 -10.57 -11.69
N TYR A 154 11.27 -9.75 -11.00
CA TYR A 154 10.28 -8.90 -11.68
C TYR A 154 10.91 -7.84 -12.59
N ARG A 155 12.03 -7.22 -12.20
CA ARG A 155 12.73 -6.25 -13.04
C ARG A 155 13.32 -6.92 -14.29
N ASP A 156 13.93 -8.08 -14.13
CA ASP A 156 14.52 -8.83 -15.24
C ASP A 156 13.42 -9.30 -16.21
N ALA A 157 12.32 -9.82 -15.71
CA ALA A 157 11.17 -10.20 -16.52
C ALA A 157 10.57 -8.99 -17.26
N LYS A 158 10.41 -7.84 -16.60
CA LYS A 158 9.94 -6.58 -17.22
C LYS A 158 10.89 -6.14 -18.35
N ASN A 159 12.20 -6.18 -18.12
CA ASN A 159 13.20 -5.79 -19.12
C ASN A 159 13.15 -6.73 -20.34
N PHE A 160 13.05 -8.04 -20.11
CA PHE A 160 12.90 -9.03 -21.15
C PHE A 160 11.64 -8.80 -22.01
N ILE A 161 10.48 -8.62 -21.36
CA ILE A 161 9.19 -8.40 -22.03
C ILE A 161 9.22 -7.10 -22.84
N ASN A 162 9.69 -6.01 -22.23
CA ASN A 162 9.80 -4.72 -22.91
C ASN A 162 10.68 -4.81 -24.17
N LYS A 163 11.83 -5.47 -24.07
CA LYS A 163 12.73 -5.67 -25.22
C LYS A 163 12.10 -6.56 -26.29
N ARG A 164 11.46 -7.66 -25.90
CA ARG A 164 10.90 -8.67 -26.82
C ARG A 164 9.70 -8.14 -27.61
N TYR A 165 8.86 -7.33 -26.97
CA TYR A 165 7.58 -6.89 -27.54
C TYR A 165 7.50 -5.38 -27.79
N ASN A 166 8.64 -4.68 -27.68
CA ASN A 166 8.71 -3.21 -27.82
C ASN A 166 7.69 -2.46 -26.94
N LEU A 167 7.57 -2.87 -25.68
CA LEU A 167 6.68 -2.28 -24.71
C LEU A 167 7.43 -1.33 -23.75
N ASN A 168 6.69 -0.50 -23.02
CA ASN A 168 7.23 0.38 -21.99
C ASN A 168 6.50 0.16 -20.66
N LEU A 169 6.50 -1.09 -20.17
CA LEU A 169 5.90 -1.45 -18.90
C LEU A 169 6.79 -0.98 -17.74
N LYS A 170 6.17 -0.49 -16.66
CA LYS A 170 6.82 -0.34 -15.36
C LYS A 170 6.87 -1.70 -14.65
N THR A 171 7.79 -1.86 -13.71
CA THR A 171 7.89 -3.12 -12.95
C THR A 171 6.64 -3.37 -12.10
N SER A 172 6.06 -2.31 -11.53
CA SER A 172 4.79 -2.38 -10.82
C SER A 172 3.62 -2.83 -11.71
N ASP A 173 3.59 -2.42 -12.99
CA ASP A 173 2.55 -2.85 -13.92
C ASP A 173 2.62 -4.35 -14.19
N LEU A 174 3.84 -4.88 -14.43
CA LEU A 174 4.05 -6.32 -14.61
C LEU A 174 3.63 -7.10 -13.36
N GLN A 175 4.02 -6.62 -12.17
CA GLN A 175 3.63 -7.24 -10.91
C GLN A 175 2.10 -7.25 -10.74
N ALA A 176 1.42 -6.13 -11.00
CA ALA A 176 -0.02 -6.03 -10.90
C ALA A 176 -0.76 -6.95 -11.89
N VAL A 177 -0.32 -6.99 -13.15
CA VAL A 177 -0.92 -7.85 -14.18
C VAL A 177 -0.78 -9.33 -13.80
N THR A 178 0.42 -9.76 -13.43
CA THR A 178 0.66 -11.15 -13.05
C THR A 178 -0.10 -11.53 -11.78
N TRP A 179 -0.19 -10.64 -10.80
CA TRP A 179 -0.94 -10.84 -9.56
C TRP A 179 -2.45 -11.03 -9.81
N VAL A 180 -3.08 -10.15 -10.60
CA VAL A 180 -4.51 -10.25 -10.97
C VAL A 180 -4.77 -11.53 -11.77
N THR A 181 -3.90 -11.84 -12.72
CA THR A 181 -4.02 -13.06 -13.54
C THR A 181 -3.88 -14.31 -12.70
N TYR A 182 -2.88 -14.37 -11.81
CA TYR A 182 -2.66 -15.49 -10.89
C TYR A 182 -3.88 -15.72 -9.99
N LYS A 183 -4.43 -14.67 -9.39
CA LYS A 183 -5.63 -14.81 -8.55
C LYS A 183 -6.82 -15.35 -9.34
N ARG A 184 -7.05 -14.84 -10.54
CA ARG A 184 -8.14 -15.31 -11.41
C ARG A 184 -7.98 -16.78 -11.80
N LEU A 185 -6.76 -17.20 -12.17
CA LEU A 185 -6.50 -18.58 -12.60
C LEU A 185 -6.60 -19.60 -11.48
N HIS A 186 -6.35 -19.19 -10.24
CA HIS A 186 -6.32 -20.07 -9.08
C HIS A 186 -7.47 -19.82 -8.08
N ASN A 187 -8.50 -19.06 -8.47
CA ASN A 187 -9.68 -18.75 -7.63
C ASN A 187 -9.29 -18.21 -6.24
N LYS A 188 -8.34 -17.28 -6.16
CA LYS A 188 -7.77 -16.74 -4.92
C LYS A 188 -8.07 -15.26 -4.73
#